data_7ad397f60685d3158afa7e51e471a7f3
#
_entry.id   7ad397f60685d3158afa7e51e471a7f3
#
_cell.length_a   1.000
_cell.length_b   1.000
_cell.length_c   1.000
_cell.angle_alpha   90.00
_cell.angle_beta   90.00
_cell.angle_gamma   90.00
#
_symmetry.space_group_name_H-M   'P 1'
#
loop_
_entity.id
_entity.type
_entity.pdbx_description
1 polymer ?
#
loop_
_entity_poly.entity_id
_entity_poly.type
_entity_poly.pdbx_seq_one_letter_code
_entity_poly.pdbx_strand_id
1 'polypeptide(L)'
;MNKKGFTLIELLVVISVIAILVGIAVPRFKGMQDEANISKANAETRVLQTATESYYMNRTPNAYPATTTTLCATNINGAIPNIISEVLTDPFRSGGLEYNYIRSANGEYYVIFSYGPDGAADITGINDDGVLLGVPDDDLYSSNGTGF
;
A
#
# COMPACT_ATOMS: atom_id res chain seq x y z
N MET A 1 56.21 -12.47 19.31
CA MET A 1 55.01 -12.53 18.44
C MET A 1 55.13 -11.43 17.38
N ASN A 2 55.39 -11.80 16.12
CA ASN A 2 55.44 -10.81 15.01
C ASN A 2 53.99 -10.39 14.67
N LYS A 3 53.62 -9.19 15.04
CA LYS A 3 52.37 -8.56 14.57
C LYS A 3 52.56 -8.12 13.13
N LYS A 4 52.02 -8.87 12.17
CA LYS A 4 51.98 -8.42 10.78
C LYS A 4 50.98 -7.29 10.69
N GLY A 5 51.41 -6.09 10.35
CA GLY A 5 50.54 -4.94 10.08
C GLY A 5 49.89 -5.09 8.70
N PHE A 6 48.69 -4.53 8.57
CA PHE A 6 47.96 -4.46 7.31
C PHE A 6 48.61 -3.44 6.39
N THR A 7 48.78 -3.79 5.11
CA THR A 7 49.33 -2.87 4.12
C THR A 7 48.23 -1.96 3.54
N LEU A 8 48.61 -0.77 3.13
CA LEU A 8 47.69 0.22 2.55
C LEU A 8 47.03 -0.31 1.26
N ILE A 9 47.78 -1.11 0.49
CA ILE A 9 47.29 -1.72 -0.76
C ILE A 9 46.26 -2.84 -0.50
N GLU A 10 46.45 -3.63 0.55
CA GLU A 10 45.44 -4.65 0.94
C GLU A 10 44.11 -4.01 1.32
N LEU A 11 44.15 -2.88 2.04
CA LEU A 11 42.93 -2.14 2.37
C LEU A 11 42.26 -1.57 1.11
N LEU A 12 43.08 -0.98 0.20
CA LEU A 12 42.56 -0.37 -1.02
C LEU A 12 41.89 -1.40 -1.94
N VAL A 13 42.45 -2.59 -2.09
CA VAL A 13 41.88 -3.67 -2.89
C VAL A 13 40.52 -4.11 -2.29
N VAL A 14 40.44 -4.29 -0.97
CA VAL A 14 39.23 -4.72 -0.28
C VAL A 14 38.09 -3.71 -0.47
N ILE A 15 38.36 -2.42 -0.24
CA ILE A 15 37.33 -1.40 -0.43
C ILE A 15 36.90 -1.27 -1.90
N SER A 16 37.80 -1.46 -2.85
CA SER A 16 37.49 -1.46 -4.29
C SER A 16 36.52 -2.60 -4.66
N VAL A 17 36.79 -3.81 -4.16
CA VAL A 17 35.89 -4.97 -4.39
C VAL A 17 34.54 -4.77 -3.76
N ILE A 18 34.50 -4.28 -2.52
CA ILE A 18 33.22 -3.99 -1.82
C ILE A 18 32.44 -2.91 -2.59
N ALA A 19 33.09 -1.86 -3.07
CA ALA A 19 32.42 -0.80 -3.83
C ALA A 19 31.75 -1.32 -5.11
N ILE A 20 32.41 -2.23 -5.84
CA ILE A 20 31.85 -2.87 -7.03
C ILE A 20 30.64 -3.74 -6.66
N LEU A 21 30.76 -4.57 -5.62
CA LEU A 21 29.67 -5.45 -5.17
C LEU A 21 28.44 -4.65 -4.71
N VAL A 22 28.65 -3.60 -3.93
CA VAL A 22 27.56 -2.70 -3.47
C VAL A 22 26.91 -2.00 -4.66
N GLY A 23 27.71 -1.52 -5.63
CA GLY A 23 27.19 -0.85 -6.82
C GLY A 23 26.22 -1.71 -7.65
N ILE A 24 26.40 -3.04 -7.64
CA ILE A 24 25.51 -3.98 -8.35
C ILE A 24 24.34 -4.43 -7.45
N ALA A 25 24.56 -4.58 -6.15
CA ALA A 25 23.59 -5.12 -5.22
C ALA A 25 22.45 -4.13 -4.92
N VAL A 26 22.77 -2.85 -4.69
CA VAL A 26 21.80 -1.84 -4.26
C VAL A 26 20.59 -1.69 -5.19
N PRO A 27 20.74 -1.53 -6.53
CA PRO A 27 19.59 -1.38 -7.42
C PRO A 27 18.70 -2.64 -7.47
N ARG A 28 19.26 -3.82 -7.30
CA ARG A 28 18.49 -5.07 -7.24
C ARG A 28 17.66 -5.18 -5.98
N PHE A 29 18.19 -4.75 -4.84
CA PHE A 29 17.44 -4.75 -3.58
C PHE A 29 16.21 -3.86 -3.63
N LYS A 30 16.31 -2.68 -4.26
CA LYS A 30 15.17 -1.77 -4.39
C LYS A 30 14.02 -2.42 -5.17
N GLY A 31 14.32 -3.02 -6.34
CA GLY A 31 13.28 -3.71 -7.13
C GLY A 31 12.59 -4.84 -6.38
N MET A 32 13.34 -5.66 -5.62
CA MET A 32 12.76 -6.72 -4.78
C MET A 32 11.88 -6.16 -3.65
N GLN A 33 12.26 -5.01 -3.09
CA GLN A 33 11.46 -4.34 -2.06
C GLN A 33 10.16 -3.79 -2.62
N ASP A 34 10.20 -3.17 -3.80
CA ASP A 34 9.00 -2.66 -4.47
C ASP A 34 8.03 -3.81 -4.81
N GLU A 35 8.53 -4.94 -5.31
CA GLU A 35 7.72 -6.13 -5.60
C GLU A 35 7.09 -6.73 -4.33
N ALA A 36 7.83 -6.76 -3.22
CA ALA A 36 7.29 -7.19 -1.92
C ALA A 36 6.20 -6.23 -1.41
N ASN A 37 6.39 -4.92 -1.57
CA ASN A 37 5.40 -3.91 -1.21
C ASN A 37 4.15 -3.99 -2.08
N ILE A 38 4.29 -4.24 -3.39
CA ILE A 38 3.16 -4.48 -4.30
C ILE A 38 2.35 -5.69 -3.84
N SER A 39 3.03 -6.80 -3.54
CA SER A 39 2.37 -8.01 -3.06
C SER A 39 1.64 -7.78 -1.74
N LYS A 40 2.25 -7.04 -0.81
CA LYS A 40 1.65 -6.63 0.45
C LYS A 40 0.41 -5.78 0.21
N ALA A 41 0.50 -4.72 -0.59
CA ALA A 41 -0.60 -3.81 -0.86
C ALA A 41 -1.80 -4.53 -1.53
N ASN A 42 -1.54 -5.42 -2.48
CA ASN A 42 -2.59 -6.25 -3.10
C ASN A 42 -3.30 -7.18 -2.10
N ALA A 43 -2.57 -7.74 -1.15
CA ALA A 43 -3.17 -8.58 -0.11
C ALA A 43 -4.00 -7.74 0.87
N GLU A 44 -3.46 -6.62 1.33
CA GLU A 44 -4.10 -5.76 2.33
C GLU A 44 -5.33 -5.03 1.79
N THR A 45 -5.32 -4.56 0.53
CA THR A 45 -6.51 -3.96 -0.10
C THR A 45 -7.66 -4.97 -0.22
N ARG A 46 -7.39 -6.25 -0.48
CA ARG A 46 -8.40 -7.32 -0.48
C ARG A 46 -8.92 -7.62 0.93
N VAL A 47 -8.08 -7.57 1.94
CA VAL A 47 -8.50 -7.70 3.34
C VAL A 47 -9.43 -6.54 3.71
N LEU A 48 -9.07 -5.31 3.35
CA LEU A 48 -9.89 -4.12 3.56
C LEU A 48 -11.23 -4.19 2.79
N GLN A 49 -11.23 -4.71 1.56
CA GLN A 49 -12.44 -4.96 0.80
C GLN A 49 -13.37 -5.92 1.54
N THR A 50 -12.85 -7.07 1.97
CA THR A 50 -13.62 -8.06 2.73
C THR A 50 -14.18 -7.47 4.03
N ALA A 51 -13.41 -6.65 4.72
CA ALA A 51 -13.83 -5.96 5.94
C ALA A 51 -14.93 -4.93 5.66
N THR A 52 -14.83 -4.20 4.54
CA THR A 52 -15.84 -3.23 4.10
C THR A 52 -17.17 -3.91 3.76
N GLU A 53 -17.14 -5.04 3.07
CA GLU A 53 -18.34 -5.84 2.79
C GLU A 53 -18.95 -6.41 4.08
N SER A 54 -18.11 -6.88 5.00
CA SER A 54 -18.57 -7.35 6.30
C SER A 54 -19.22 -6.21 7.11
N TYR A 55 -18.65 -5.02 7.06
CA TYR A 55 -19.24 -3.83 7.68
C TYR A 55 -20.64 -3.54 7.12
N TYR A 56 -20.80 -3.56 5.80
CA TYR A 56 -22.06 -3.34 5.11
C TYR A 56 -23.14 -4.35 5.54
N MET A 57 -22.79 -5.63 5.60
CA MET A 57 -23.72 -6.69 5.98
C MET A 57 -24.17 -6.62 7.46
N ASN A 58 -23.34 -6.05 8.34
CA ASN A 58 -23.63 -5.95 9.77
C ASN A 58 -24.33 -4.63 10.17
N ARG A 59 -24.66 -3.76 9.20
CA ARG A 59 -25.38 -2.50 9.45
C ARG A 59 -26.86 -2.57 9.08
N THR A 60 -27.70 -1.84 9.83
CA THR A 60 -29.13 -1.68 9.55
C THR A 60 -29.49 -0.20 9.63
N PRO A 61 -29.85 0.48 8.53
CA PRO A 61 -29.82 -0.03 7.15
C PRO A 61 -28.40 -0.32 6.65
N ASN A 62 -28.29 -1.19 5.65
CA ASN A 62 -27.01 -1.51 5.03
C ASN A 62 -26.38 -0.25 4.43
N ALA A 63 -25.14 0.04 4.79
CA ALA A 63 -24.40 1.18 4.27
C ALA A 63 -22.91 0.95 4.36
N TYR A 64 -22.19 1.36 3.33
CA TYR A 64 -20.72 1.40 3.38
C TYR A 64 -20.21 2.51 4.30
N PRO A 65 -18.98 2.41 4.83
CA PRO A 65 -18.36 3.46 5.63
C PRO A 65 -18.42 4.83 4.94
N ALA A 66 -18.52 5.91 5.72
CA ALA A 66 -18.50 7.26 5.16
C ALA A 66 -17.15 7.58 4.50
N THR A 67 -17.18 8.45 3.47
CA THR A 67 -16.00 8.86 2.72
C THR A 67 -15.08 9.71 3.59
N THR A 68 -13.89 9.22 3.89
CA THR A 68 -12.78 10.03 4.38
C THR A 68 -11.49 9.43 3.85
N THR A 69 -10.65 10.22 3.21
CA THR A 69 -9.42 9.78 2.57
C THR A 69 -8.38 9.18 3.54
N THR A 70 -8.53 9.44 4.84
CA THR A 70 -7.55 9.03 5.86
C THR A 70 -8.12 8.11 6.95
N LEU A 71 -9.40 7.74 6.88
CA LEU A 71 -10.09 7.03 7.96
C LEU A 71 -10.66 5.66 7.56
N CYS A 72 -10.22 5.13 6.42
CA CYS A 72 -10.72 3.83 5.93
C CYS A 72 -10.52 2.73 6.98
N ALA A 73 -9.30 2.53 7.41
CA ALA A 73 -8.99 1.51 8.40
C ALA A 73 -9.58 1.83 9.78
N THR A 74 -9.59 3.10 10.18
CA THR A 74 -10.20 3.52 11.44
C THR A 74 -11.70 3.28 11.46
N ASN A 75 -12.40 3.59 10.35
CA ASN A 75 -13.83 3.32 10.24
C ASN A 75 -14.15 1.83 10.25
N ILE A 76 -13.35 1.03 9.57
CA ILE A 76 -13.52 -0.43 9.51
C ILE A 76 -13.09 -1.06 10.84
N ASN A 77 -12.01 -0.61 11.45
CA ASN A 77 -11.56 -1.04 12.78
C ASN A 77 -12.55 -0.61 13.88
N GLY A 78 -13.19 0.55 13.74
CA GLY A 78 -14.20 1.04 14.66
C GLY A 78 -15.59 0.46 14.43
N ALA A 79 -15.75 -0.45 13.48
CA ALA A 79 -17.02 -1.15 13.25
C ALA A 79 -17.39 -2.03 14.46
N ILE A 80 -18.66 -2.13 14.74
CA ILE A 80 -19.16 -3.03 15.76
C ILE A 80 -19.96 -4.15 15.05
N PRO A 81 -19.47 -5.41 15.05
CA PRO A 81 -18.25 -5.89 15.71
C PRO A 81 -16.96 -5.38 15.04
N ASN A 82 -15.84 -5.37 15.78
CA ASN A 82 -14.55 -5.03 15.25
C ASN A 82 -14.13 -6.07 14.18
N ILE A 83 -13.95 -5.62 12.92
CA ILE A 83 -13.77 -6.52 11.78
C ILE A 83 -12.28 -6.80 11.52
N ILE A 84 -11.44 -5.78 11.67
CA ILE A 84 -9.98 -5.91 11.62
C ILE A 84 -9.36 -5.36 12.91
N SER A 85 -8.34 -6.06 13.40
CA SER A 85 -7.74 -5.81 14.72
C SER A 85 -6.74 -4.65 14.73
N GLU A 86 -6.21 -4.27 13.56
CA GLU A 86 -5.18 -3.26 13.43
C GLU A 86 -5.39 -2.38 12.19
N VAL A 87 -4.85 -1.18 12.26
CA VAL A 87 -4.85 -0.25 11.13
C VAL A 87 -3.79 -0.68 10.12
N LEU A 88 -4.22 -0.97 8.89
CA LEU A 88 -3.32 -1.30 7.79
C LEU A 88 -2.78 -0.02 7.16
N THR A 89 -1.47 0.00 6.93
CA THR A 89 -0.77 1.17 6.38
C THR A 89 -0.22 0.88 5.00
N ASP A 90 -0.44 1.82 4.07
CA ASP A 90 0.05 1.73 2.71
C ASP A 90 1.59 1.80 2.69
N PRO A 91 2.29 0.78 2.17
CA PRO A 91 3.76 0.74 2.11
C PRO A 91 4.36 1.81 1.20
N PHE A 92 3.57 2.39 0.30
CA PHE A 92 4.00 3.41 -0.66
C PHE A 92 3.76 4.84 -0.18
N ARG A 93 2.96 5.03 0.88
CA ARG A 93 2.75 6.35 1.47
C ARG A 93 3.75 6.63 2.59
N SER A 94 4.48 7.74 2.47
CA SER A 94 5.41 8.17 3.50
C SER A 94 4.69 8.51 4.81
N GLY A 95 5.32 8.19 5.95
CA GLY A 95 4.77 8.49 7.27
C GLY A 95 3.79 7.44 7.83
N GLY A 96 3.68 6.26 7.20
CA GLY A 96 2.82 5.18 7.72
C GLY A 96 1.33 5.52 7.66
N LEU A 97 0.92 6.19 6.60
CA LEU A 97 -0.47 6.57 6.38
C LEU A 97 -1.30 5.36 5.92
N GLU A 98 -2.59 5.39 6.24
CA GLU A 98 -3.55 4.36 5.87
C GLU A 98 -3.82 4.33 4.36
N TYR A 99 -4.34 3.20 3.85
CA TYR A 99 -4.88 3.12 2.50
C TYR A 99 -5.99 4.14 2.27
N ASN A 100 -6.09 4.66 1.05
CA ASN A 100 -7.18 5.54 0.70
C ASN A 100 -8.49 4.75 0.53
N TYR A 101 -9.57 5.38 0.94
CA TYR A 101 -10.93 4.88 0.75
C TYR A 101 -11.82 6.01 0.27
N ILE A 102 -12.49 5.80 -0.85
CA ILE A 102 -13.45 6.74 -1.40
C ILE A 102 -14.75 5.98 -1.72
N ARG A 103 -15.88 6.59 -1.35
CA ARG A 103 -17.21 6.06 -1.64
C ARG A 103 -17.90 6.97 -2.66
N SER A 104 -18.71 6.39 -3.56
CA SER A 104 -19.57 7.13 -4.50
C SER A 104 -20.60 8.00 -3.75
N ALA A 105 -21.14 9.02 -4.42
CA ALA A 105 -22.08 9.95 -3.81
C ALA A 105 -23.39 9.26 -3.39
N ASN A 106 -23.87 8.30 -4.18
CA ASN A 106 -25.06 7.49 -3.83
C ASN A 106 -24.78 6.46 -2.71
N GLY A 107 -23.50 6.20 -2.39
CA GLY A 107 -23.10 5.27 -1.34
C GLY A 107 -23.13 3.80 -1.71
N GLU A 108 -23.33 3.45 -2.99
CA GLU A 108 -23.45 2.07 -3.47
C GLU A 108 -22.12 1.46 -3.87
N TYR A 109 -21.14 2.31 -4.22
CA TYR A 109 -19.83 1.89 -4.67
C TYR A 109 -18.74 2.49 -3.82
N TYR A 110 -17.59 1.81 -3.77
CA TYR A 110 -16.38 2.29 -3.11
C TYR A 110 -15.13 1.79 -3.80
N VAL A 111 -14.03 2.46 -3.56
CA VAL A 111 -12.68 2.04 -3.94
C VAL A 111 -11.72 2.21 -2.76
N ILE A 112 -10.86 1.23 -2.58
CA ILE A 112 -9.74 1.22 -1.64
C ILE A 112 -8.49 1.12 -2.48
N PHE A 113 -7.51 2.01 -2.28
CA PHE A 113 -6.31 1.99 -3.11
C PHE A 113 -5.06 2.43 -2.37
N SER A 114 -3.94 1.93 -2.88
CA SER A 114 -2.57 2.31 -2.55
C SER A 114 -2.01 3.21 -3.63
N TYR A 115 -1.10 4.10 -3.27
CA TYR A 115 -0.46 5.03 -4.21
C TYR A 115 0.55 4.38 -5.16
N GLY A 116 0.78 3.07 -5.06
CA GLY A 116 1.72 2.40 -5.93
C GLY A 116 3.19 2.80 -5.74
N PRO A 117 4.10 2.23 -6.54
CA PRO A 117 5.54 2.45 -6.45
C PRO A 117 6.02 3.89 -6.66
N ASP A 118 5.29 4.71 -7.37
CA ASP A 118 5.65 6.12 -7.60
C ASP A 118 5.25 7.04 -6.44
N GLY A 119 4.35 6.58 -5.55
CA GLY A 119 3.88 7.28 -4.36
C GLY A 119 2.92 8.43 -4.66
N ALA A 120 2.30 8.46 -5.85
CA ALA A 120 1.28 9.40 -6.25
C ALA A 120 -0.10 8.74 -6.32
N ALA A 121 -1.18 9.48 -6.13
CA ALA A 121 -2.53 8.94 -6.28
C ALA A 121 -3.06 9.26 -7.68
N ASP A 122 -3.25 8.24 -8.48
CA ASP A 122 -3.81 8.33 -9.83
C ASP A 122 -5.31 8.08 -9.84
N ILE A 123 -5.80 7.29 -8.90
CA ILE A 123 -7.22 7.11 -8.63
C ILE A 123 -7.74 8.32 -7.85
N THR A 124 -8.72 9.03 -8.42
CA THR A 124 -9.32 10.21 -7.82
C THR A 124 -10.69 9.95 -7.20
N GLY A 125 -11.32 8.81 -7.51
CA GLY A 125 -12.61 8.45 -6.95
C GLY A 125 -13.32 7.31 -7.66
N ILE A 126 -14.61 7.18 -7.34
CA ILE A 126 -15.57 6.28 -7.99
C ILE A 126 -16.89 7.02 -8.16
N ASN A 127 -17.53 6.91 -9.33
CA ASN A 127 -18.81 7.54 -9.61
C ASN A 127 -20.00 6.68 -9.15
N ASP A 128 -21.22 7.21 -9.35
CA ASP A 128 -22.48 6.54 -8.96
C ASP A 128 -22.87 5.37 -9.88
N ASP A 129 -22.14 5.15 -10.96
CA ASP A 129 -22.28 3.98 -11.85
C ASP A 129 -21.28 2.88 -11.53
N GLY A 130 -20.41 3.09 -10.53
CA GLY A 130 -19.37 2.16 -10.13
C GLY A 130 -18.11 2.20 -11.01
N VAL A 131 -17.95 3.26 -11.82
CA VAL A 131 -16.77 3.45 -12.67
C VAL A 131 -15.73 4.25 -11.90
N LEU A 132 -14.48 3.78 -11.93
CA LEU A 132 -13.36 4.48 -11.30
C LEU A 132 -13.04 5.77 -12.04
N LEU A 133 -12.64 6.79 -11.29
CA LEU A 133 -12.21 8.10 -11.80
C LEU A 133 -10.70 8.24 -11.64
N GLY A 134 -10.04 8.76 -12.66
CA GLY A 134 -8.60 8.81 -12.78
C GLY A 134 -8.09 7.70 -13.71
N VAL A 135 -6.78 7.61 -13.88
CA VAL A 135 -6.14 6.56 -14.69
C VAL A 135 -5.19 5.81 -13.75
N PRO A 136 -5.50 4.59 -13.33
CA PRO A 136 -4.59 3.86 -12.43
C PRO A 136 -3.37 3.44 -13.24
N ASP A 137 -2.30 4.17 -13.11
CA ASP A 137 -1.03 3.86 -13.75
C ASP A 137 -0.37 2.69 -12.98
N ASP A 138 0.02 2.94 -11.75
CA ASP A 138 0.62 1.94 -10.86
C ASP A 138 -0.11 1.79 -9.51
N ASP A 139 -1.22 2.51 -9.32
CA ASP A 139 -2.10 2.38 -8.16
C ASP A 139 -2.66 0.96 -8.03
N LEU A 140 -2.57 0.40 -6.83
CA LEU A 140 -3.11 -0.93 -6.51
C LEU A 140 -4.45 -0.78 -5.79
N TYR A 141 -5.52 -1.32 -6.35
CA TYR A 141 -6.86 -1.07 -5.82
C TYR A 141 -7.73 -2.31 -5.66
N SER A 142 -8.75 -2.18 -4.84
CA SER A 142 -9.89 -3.09 -4.70
C SER A 142 -11.18 -2.28 -4.65
N SER A 143 -12.21 -2.70 -5.36
CA SER A 143 -13.48 -1.99 -5.48
C SER A 143 -14.64 -3.00 -5.59
N ASN A 144 -15.87 -2.56 -5.26
CA ASN A 144 -17.09 -3.28 -5.63
C ASN A 144 -17.71 -2.76 -6.93
N GLY A 145 -17.10 -1.77 -7.57
CA GLY A 145 -17.51 -1.24 -8.87
C GLY A 145 -17.00 -2.09 -10.05
N THR A 146 -17.27 -1.59 -11.25
CA THR A 146 -16.94 -2.30 -12.50
C THR A 146 -15.52 -2.07 -13.01
N GLY A 147 -14.76 -1.19 -12.38
CA GLY A 147 -13.43 -0.77 -12.83
C GLY A 147 -13.49 0.36 -13.86
N PHE A 148 -12.49 0.45 -14.76
CA PHE A 148 -12.38 1.45 -15.84
C PHE A 148 -13.15 1.02 -17.07
#